data_51014c048f356e82fc86ac43b585b2bb
#
_entry.id   51014c048f356e82fc86ac43b585b2bb
#
_cell.length_a   1.000
_cell.length_b   1.000
_cell.length_c   1.000
_cell.angle_alpha   90.00
_cell.angle_beta   90.00
_cell.angle_gamma   90.00
#
_symmetry.space_group_name_H-M   'P 1'
#
loop_
_entity.id
_entity.type
_entity.pdbx_description
1 polymer ?
#
loop_
_entity_poly.entity_id
_entity_poly.type
_entity_poly.pdbx_seq_one_letter_code
_entity_poly.pdbx_strand_id
1 'polypeptide(L)'
;VRVAAGEEATAVDLAQMVRDPEGADPAGFKYEISNLPEGVSISLDGHTLLVRADVDRAKGPVGMVTVSVDDGAGAVSGQLPITVVASTRPLIQVSDALLETARSGGLEVIDLTRYTINPFPGTPIRVVGASIQIGEGTVDPQGTNLNITPAVGFRGQMTVRYRLMDATGDPDRIVEGKVRLVVRDRPDAPTNVSVTATGPGSALVTFQAGADNGATITGFTATDRATGRSYSCESGS
;
A
#
# COMPACT_ATOMS: atom_id res chain seq x y z
N VAL A 1 18.67 1.94 26.85
CA VAL A 1 17.33 2.44 26.55
C VAL A 1 16.82 1.73 25.29
N ARG A 2 15.58 1.28 25.34
CA ARG A 2 14.90 0.68 24.18
C ARG A 2 13.83 1.66 23.69
N VAL A 3 13.84 1.98 22.42
CA VAL A 3 12.92 2.95 21.81
C VAL A 3 12.26 2.35 20.57
N ALA A 4 10.95 2.49 20.47
CA ALA A 4 10.19 1.95 19.34
C ALA A 4 10.23 2.91 18.14
N ALA A 5 10.47 2.38 16.94
CA ALA A 5 10.53 3.18 15.72
C ALA A 5 9.17 3.86 15.43
N GLY A 6 9.21 5.19 15.19
CA GLY A 6 8.04 5.98 14.80
C GLY A 6 6.99 6.20 15.89
N GLU A 7 7.33 5.98 17.15
CA GLU A 7 6.45 6.18 18.29
C GLU A 7 6.82 7.42 19.11
N GLU A 8 6.04 7.71 20.15
CA GLU A 8 6.33 8.78 21.09
C GLU A 8 7.69 8.57 21.78
N ALA A 9 8.28 9.66 22.26
CA ALA A 9 9.56 9.59 22.92
C ALA A 9 9.49 8.72 24.19
N THR A 10 10.48 7.85 24.33
CA THR A 10 10.69 7.10 25.56
C THR A 10 11.36 8.02 26.58
N ALA A 11 10.71 8.23 27.73
CA ALA A 11 11.26 8.99 28.83
C ALA A 11 12.08 8.09 29.76
N VAL A 12 13.25 8.54 30.12
CA VAL A 12 14.16 7.87 31.07
C VAL A 12 14.52 8.83 32.16
N ASP A 13 14.14 8.50 33.39
CA ASP A 13 14.50 9.27 34.57
C ASP A 13 15.94 8.93 34.97
N LEU A 14 16.88 9.86 34.67
CA LEU A 14 18.30 9.70 34.96
C LEU A 14 18.60 9.76 36.47
N ALA A 15 17.79 10.49 37.25
CA ALA A 15 17.97 10.60 38.68
C ALA A 15 17.87 9.25 39.39
N GLN A 16 17.04 8.33 38.86
CA GLN A 16 16.94 6.96 39.39
C GLN A 16 18.17 6.09 39.10
N MET A 17 19.03 6.50 38.18
CA MET A 17 20.26 5.78 37.80
C MET A 17 21.51 6.28 38.53
N VAL A 18 21.38 7.38 39.23
CA VAL A 18 22.47 8.03 39.98
C VAL A 18 22.32 7.72 41.45
N ARG A 19 23.46 7.47 42.12
CA ARG A 19 23.54 7.39 43.58
C ARG A 19 24.60 8.39 44.07
N ASP A 20 24.16 9.21 44.98
CA ASP A 20 25.07 10.07 45.71
C ASP A 20 25.49 9.40 47.05
N PRO A 21 26.79 9.20 47.30
CA PRO A 21 27.29 8.65 48.54
C PRO A 21 26.99 9.53 49.78
N GLU A 22 26.84 10.83 49.56
CA GLU A 22 26.58 11.82 50.62
C GLU A 22 25.09 11.97 50.95
N GLY A 23 24.22 11.36 50.11
CA GLY A 23 22.78 11.31 50.33
C GLY A 23 22.02 12.53 49.80
N ALA A 24 22.59 13.32 48.90
CA ALA A 24 21.88 14.38 48.22
C ALA A 24 20.87 13.79 47.23
N ASP A 25 19.76 14.52 46.94
CA ASP A 25 18.76 14.12 45.99
C ASP A 25 19.26 14.31 44.54
N PRO A 26 19.46 13.20 43.76
CA PRO A 26 19.95 13.32 42.40
C PRO A 26 19.03 14.11 41.46
N ALA A 27 17.74 14.29 41.79
CA ALA A 27 16.84 15.11 41.00
C ALA A 27 17.22 16.59 40.92
N GLY A 28 18.03 17.05 41.90
CA GLY A 28 18.58 18.42 41.96
C GLY A 28 19.91 18.60 41.23
N PHE A 29 20.52 17.55 40.71
CA PHE A 29 21.84 17.63 40.05
C PHE A 29 21.72 18.21 38.64
N LYS A 30 22.86 18.66 38.10
CA LYS A 30 22.92 19.13 36.71
C LYS A 30 23.25 17.97 35.79
N TYR A 31 22.41 17.78 34.77
CA TYR A 31 22.57 16.76 33.76
C TYR A 31 22.94 17.37 32.41
N GLU A 32 23.88 16.76 31.70
CA GLU A 32 24.29 17.12 30.35
C GLU A 32 24.39 15.85 29.49
N ILE A 33 24.12 15.97 28.19
CA ILE A 33 24.24 14.88 27.25
C ILE A 33 25.18 15.21 26.10
N SER A 34 25.92 14.21 25.63
CA SER A 34 26.85 14.36 24.50
C SER A 34 26.94 13.03 23.73
N ASN A 35 27.64 13.02 22.59
CA ASN A 35 27.79 11.86 21.73
C ASN A 35 26.44 11.28 21.28
N LEU A 36 25.59 12.14 20.69
CA LEU A 36 24.25 11.74 20.25
C LEU A 36 24.34 10.85 18.99
N PRO A 37 23.80 9.61 19.01
CA PRO A 37 23.79 8.75 17.84
C PRO A 37 22.84 9.25 16.75
N GLU A 38 23.17 8.98 15.48
CA GLU A 38 22.35 9.36 14.34
C GLU A 38 21.07 8.51 14.21
N GLY A 39 19.99 9.10 13.66
CA GLY A 39 18.71 8.44 13.41
C GLY A 39 17.85 8.26 14.65
N VAL A 40 18.19 8.96 15.73
CA VAL A 40 17.38 9.12 16.93
C VAL A 40 17.45 10.57 17.40
N SER A 41 16.31 11.09 17.82
CA SER A 41 16.24 12.42 18.44
C SER A 41 16.34 12.24 19.94
N ILE A 42 17.30 12.92 20.56
CA ILE A 42 17.54 12.85 22.01
C ILE A 42 17.54 14.26 22.57
N SER A 43 16.74 14.46 23.60
CA SER A 43 16.70 15.73 24.34
C SER A 43 16.67 15.47 25.84
N LEU A 44 17.05 16.48 26.60
CA LEU A 44 17.05 16.43 28.05
C LEU A 44 16.12 17.51 28.59
N ASP A 45 15.25 17.12 29.51
CA ASP A 45 14.36 18.01 30.24
C ASP A 45 14.58 17.79 31.75
N GLY A 46 15.36 18.71 32.36
CA GLY A 46 15.84 18.50 33.70
C GLY A 46 16.71 17.25 33.84
N HIS A 47 16.22 16.25 34.58
CA HIS A 47 16.86 14.95 34.74
C HIS A 47 16.17 13.85 33.88
N THR A 48 15.22 14.23 33.04
CA THR A 48 14.52 13.29 32.17
C THR A 48 15.11 13.31 30.76
N LEU A 49 15.66 12.17 30.34
CA LEU A 49 16.13 11.95 28.98
C LEU A 49 14.95 11.47 28.11
N LEU A 50 14.65 12.22 27.04
CA LEU A 50 13.65 11.88 26.05
C LEU A 50 14.34 11.34 24.80
N VAL A 51 14.02 10.09 24.41
CA VAL A 51 14.61 9.41 23.25
C VAL A 51 13.50 9.01 22.29
N ARG A 52 13.60 9.44 21.03
CA ARG A 52 12.68 9.10 19.96
C ARG A 52 13.45 8.55 18.76
N ALA A 53 13.03 7.42 18.22
CA ALA A 53 13.56 6.88 16.97
C ALA A 53 12.71 7.34 15.77
N ASP A 54 13.39 7.64 14.65
CA ASP A 54 12.71 7.95 13.40
C ASP A 54 11.91 6.73 12.94
N VAL A 55 10.84 6.98 12.16
CA VAL A 55 9.90 5.92 11.76
C VAL A 55 10.56 4.85 10.90
N ASP A 56 11.54 5.23 10.08
CA ASP A 56 12.27 4.35 9.17
C ASP A 56 13.59 3.84 9.75
N ARG A 57 13.85 4.11 11.03
CA ARG A 57 15.07 3.62 11.67
C ARG A 57 15.01 2.11 11.87
N ALA A 58 15.96 1.39 11.27
CA ALA A 58 16.05 -0.05 11.39
C ALA A 58 16.24 -0.52 12.85
N LYS A 59 15.65 -1.65 13.18
CA LYS A 59 15.84 -2.32 14.49
C LYS A 59 17.31 -2.64 14.72
N GLY A 60 17.76 -2.48 15.96
CA GLY A 60 19.12 -2.81 16.39
C GLY A 60 19.75 -1.76 17.28
N PRO A 61 21.00 -1.98 17.72
CA PRO A 61 21.76 -1.01 18.48
C PRO A 61 22.08 0.20 17.58
N VAL A 62 21.90 1.41 18.14
CA VAL A 62 22.13 2.65 17.40
C VAL A 62 23.45 3.30 17.82
N GLY A 63 23.81 3.17 19.10
CA GLY A 63 24.98 3.78 19.69
C GLY A 63 24.82 3.99 21.17
N MET A 64 25.66 4.81 21.73
CA MET A 64 25.65 5.20 23.15
C MET A 64 25.56 6.71 23.28
N VAL A 65 24.73 7.16 24.19
CA VAL A 65 24.71 8.56 24.66
C VAL A 65 25.60 8.67 25.90
N THR A 66 26.43 9.71 25.97
CA THR A 66 27.16 10.02 27.16
C THR A 66 26.32 10.97 28.01
N VAL A 67 26.04 10.58 29.23
CA VAL A 67 25.37 11.40 30.25
C VAL A 67 26.39 11.83 31.26
N SER A 68 26.50 13.14 31.50
CA SER A 68 27.30 13.73 32.55
C SER A 68 26.42 14.26 33.66
N VAL A 69 26.76 14.00 34.87
CA VAL A 69 26.04 14.41 36.07
C VAL A 69 26.98 15.15 37.00
N ASP A 70 26.56 16.33 37.44
CA ASP A 70 27.34 17.21 38.34
C ASP A 70 26.47 17.56 39.57
N ASP A 71 26.94 17.19 40.75
CA ASP A 71 26.34 17.47 42.06
C ASP A 71 26.80 18.81 42.66
N GLY A 72 27.73 19.50 41.98
CA GLY A 72 28.40 20.73 42.46
C GLY A 72 29.78 20.46 43.07
N ALA A 73 30.17 19.21 43.33
CA ALA A 73 31.49 18.82 43.75
C ALA A 73 32.38 18.32 42.61
N GLY A 74 31.75 17.90 41.51
CA GLY A 74 32.43 17.46 40.30
C GLY A 74 31.55 16.61 39.37
N ALA A 75 31.85 16.68 38.07
CA ALA A 75 31.09 15.94 37.07
C ALA A 75 31.59 14.51 36.90
N VAL A 76 30.67 13.55 36.90
CA VAL A 76 30.90 12.14 36.52
C VAL A 76 30.11 11.81 35.25
N SER A 77 30.68 10.96 34.41
CA SER A 77 30.01 10.58 33.15
C SER A 77 29.78 9.07 33.04
N GLY A 78 28.64 8.71 32.49
CA GLY A 78 28.26 7.36 32.16
C GLY A 78 27.81 7.23 30.71
N GLN A 79 27.78 5.99 30.19
CA GLN A 79 27.32 5.71 28.84
C GLN A 79 25.99 4.92 28.90
N LEU A 80 25.03 5.37 28.09
CA LEU A 80 23.69 4.79 28.01
C LEU A 80 23.47 4.21 26.62
N PRO A 81 23.42 2.87 26.45
CA PRO A 81 23.19 2.26 25.15
C PRO A 81 21.76 2.49 24.68
N ILE A 82 21.61 2.86 23.41
CA ILE A 82 20.31 3.05 22.75
C ILE A 82 20.10 1.91 21.75
N THR A 83 18.94 1.29 21.81
CA THR A 83 18.54 0.21 20.91
C THR A 83 17.15 0.50 20.36
N VAL A 84 17.02 0.53 19.03
CA VAL A 84 15.72 0.64 18.36
C VAL A 84 15.07 -0.74 18.32
N VAL A 85 13.82 -0.79 18.73
CA VAL A 85 12.98 -2.00 18.69
C VAL A 85 11.84 -1.82 17.70
N ALA A 86 11.18 -2.95 17.36
CA ALA A 86 10.00 -2.91 16.50
C ALA A 86 8.93 -2.00 17.09
N SER A 87 8.19 -1.30 16.22
CA SER A 87 7.02 -0.54 16.64
C SER A 87 5.95 -1.44 17.22
N THR A 88 5.29 -0.98 18.29
CA THR A 88 4.16 -1.63 18.93
C THR A 88 2.82 -1.25 18.29
N ARG A 89 2.81 -0.29 17.38
CA ARG A 89 1.61 0.09 16.63
C ARG A 89 1.05 -1.10 15.84
N PRO A 90 -0.27 -1.17 15.62
CA PRO A 90 -0.88 -2.21 14.80
C PRO A 90 -0.22 -2.33 13.42
N LEU A 91 -0.38 -3.47 12.76
CA LEU A 91 -0.02 -3.61 11.34
C LEU A 91 -0.99 -2.80 10.48
N ILE A 92 -0.61 -2.53 9.22
CA ILE A 92 -1.53 -2.01 8.23
C ILE A 92 -2.76 -2.94 8.18
N GLN A 93 -3.96 -2.38 8.27
CA GLN A 93 -5.17 -3.13 8.01
C GLN A 93 -5.53 -3.00 6.55
N VAL A 94 -5.82 -4.12 5.89
CA VAL A 94 -6.20 -4.18 4.48
C VAL A 94 -7.58 -4.75 4.31
N SER A 95 -8.34 -4.22 3.35
CA SER A 95 -9.58 -4.79 2.84
C SER A 95 -9.41 -5.16 1.37
N ASP A 96 -10.11 -6.23 0.94
CA ASP A 96 -10.06 -6.64 -0.46
C ASP A 96 -10.69 -5.58 -1.37
N ALA A 97 -10.02 -5.24 -2.46
CA ALA A 97 -10.57 -4.39 -3.51
C ALA A 97 -11.29 -5.26 -4.55
N LEU A 98 -12.48 -4.82 -4.98
CA LEU A 98 -13.25 -5.47 -6.03
C LEU A 98 -13.53 -4.49 -7.18
N LEU A 99 -13.11 -4.85 -8.40
CA LEU A 99 -13.48 -4.19 -9.65
C LEU A 99 -14.37 -5.10 -10.47
N GLU A 100 -15.63 -4.72 -10.63
CA GLU A 100 -16.62 -5.53 -11.36
C GLU A 100 -16.58 -5.36 -12.88
N THR A 101 -15.82 -4.40 -13.39
CA THR A 101 -15.88 -3.98 -14.81
C THR A 101 -14.50 -3.72 -15.43
N ALA A 102 -13.51 -4.55 -15.14
CA ALA A 102 -12.22 -4.46 -15.80
C ALA A 102 -12.33 -4.91 -17.27
N ARG A 103 -11.50 -4.33 -18.13
CA ARG A 103 -11.49 -4.64 -19.58
C ARG A 103 -10.30 -5.51 -19.95
N SER A 104 -10.55 -6.47 -20.85
CA SER A 104 -9.50 -7.22 -21.54
C SER A 104 -8.51 -6.27 -22.23
N GLY A 105 -7.21 -6.40 -21.95
CA GLY A 105 -6.16 -5.53 -22.46
C GLY A 105 -6.20 -4.09 -21.94
N GLY A 106 -7.13 -3.73 -21.05
CA GLY A 106 -7.25 -2.40 -20.46
C GLY A 106 -6.39 -2.24 -19.22
N LEU A 107 -5.81 -1.06 -19.04
CA LEU A 107 -5.10 -0.70 -17.80
C LEU A 107 -6.09 -0.30 -16.71
N GLU A 108 -6.02 -0.99 -15.59
CA GLU A 108 -6.73 -0.66 -14.36
C GLU A 108 -5.73 -0.17 -13.30
N VAL A 109 -5.97 1.03 -12.77
CA VAL A 109 -5.10 1.64 -11.75
C VAL A 109 -5.83 1.61 -10.41
N ILE A 110 -5.31 0.84 -9.47
CA ILE A 110 -5.90 0.65 -8.14
C ILE A 110 -5.07 1.40 -7.11
N ASP A 111 -5.63 2.46 -6.56
CA ASP A 111 -5.05 3.17 -5.41
C ASP A 111 -5.35 2.39 -4.11
N LEU A 112 -4.33 1.72 -3.58
CA LEU A 112 -4.45 0.88 -2.40
C LEU A 112 -4.69 1.67 -1.11
N THR A 113 -4.43 2.98 -1.09
CA THR A 113 -4.70 3.80 0.10
C THR A 113 -6.18 3.80 0.48
N ARG A 114 -7.06 3.59 -0.49
CA ARG A 114 -8.53 3.50 -0.28
C ARG A 114 -8.96 2.21 0.43
N TYR A 115 -8.11 1.21 0.45
CA TYR A 115 -8.38 -0.12 0.99
C TYR A 115 -7.51 -0.43 2.19
N THR A 116 -6.83 0.57 2.75
CA THR A 116 -5.88 0.38 3.85
C THR A 116 -6.10 1.38 4.97
N ILE A 117 -5.85 0.94 6.20
CA ILE A 117 -5.69 1.82 7.36
C ILE A 117 -4.21 1.79 7.74
N ASN A 118 -3.54 2.95 7.57
CA ASN A 118 -2.13 3.10 7.89
C ASN A 118 -1.95 3.42 9.38
N PRO A 119 -1.18 2.64 10.15
CA PRO A 119 -0.93 2.90 11.57
C PRO A 119 -0.02 4.12 11.82
N PHE A 120 0.63 4.64 10.77
CA PHE A 120 1.47 5.84 10.82
C PHE A 120 0.87 6.95 9.94
N PRO A 121 -0.12 7.72 10.44
CA PRO A 121 -0.78 8.77 9.66
C PRO A 121 0.24 9.78 9.11
N GLY A 122 0.03 10.21 7.88
CA GLY A 122 0.92 11.18 7.22
C GLY A 122 2.22 10.60 6.65
N THR A 123 2.46 9.30 6.82
CA THR A 123 3.61 8.63 6.21
C THR A 123 3.16 7.73 5.03
N PRO A 124 4.02 7.53 4.01
CA PRO A 124 3.67 6.68 2.89
C PRO A 124 3.70 5.19 3.25
N ILE A 125 2.76 4.44 2.70
CA ILE A 125 2.85 2.99 2.57
C ILE A 125 3.49 2.66 1.21
N ARG A 126 4.07 1.47 1.05
CA ARG A 126 4.69 1.04 -0.21
C ARG A 126 4.27 -0.37 -0.58
N VAL A 127 4.01 -0.58 -1.87
CA VAL A 127 3.85 -1.92 -2.43
C VAL A 127 5.25 -2.50 -2.62
N VAL A 128 5.55 -3.60 -1.92
CA VAL A 128 6.85 -4.29 -1.98
C VAL A 128 6.81 -5.57 -2.81
N GLY A 129 5.65 -5.90 -3.36
CA GLY A 129 5.48 -7.00 -4.29
C GLY A 129 4.03 -7.18 -4.69
N ALA A 130 3.84 -7.66 -5.92
CA ALA A 130 2.52 -8.05 -6.42
C ALA A 130 2.66 -9.22 -7.39
N SER A 131 1.64 -10.08 -7.45
CA SER A 131 1.60 -11.22 -8.36
C SER A 131 0.17 -11.61 -8.70
N ILE A 132 -0.05 -12.06 -9.93
CA ILE A 132 -1.32 -12.62 -10.36
C ILE A 132 -1.44 -14.04 -9.79
N GLN A 133 -2.53 -14.30 -9.08
CA GLN A 133 -2.85 -15.61 -8.50
C GLN A 133 -3.81 -16.40 -9.40
N ILE A 134 -4.75 -15.69 -10.01
CA ILE A 134 -5.78 -16.23 -10.92
C ILE A 134 -5.89 -15.25 -12.08
N GLY A 135 -5.97 -15.77 -13.29
CA GLY A 135 -6.09 -14.99 -14.52
C GLY A 135 -4.76 -14.79 -15.23
N GLU A 136 -4.79 -14.06 -16.33
CA GLU A 136 -3.67 -13.78 -17.20
C GLU A 136 -3.51 -12.27 -17.44
N GLY A 137 -2.27 -11.77 -17.44
CA GLY A 137 -1.97 -10.35 -17.65
C GLY A 137 -0.68 -9.93 -16.99
N THR A 138 -0.57 -8.64 -16.68
CA THR A 138 0.56 -8.04 -15.97
C THR A 138 0.10 -7.24 -14.77
N VAL A 139 0.95 -7.16 -13.76
CA VAL A 139 0.79 -6.27 -12.61
C VAL A 139 2.09 -5.54 -12.36
N ASP A 140 2.02 -4.23 -12.24
CA ASP A 140 3.17 -3.35 -11.99
C ASP A 140 2.87 -2.43 -10.81
N PRO A 141 3.57 -2.59 -9.67
CA PRO A 141 3.46 -1.71 -8.52
C PRO A 141 4.09 -0.34 -8.80
N GLN A 142 3.33 0.74 -8.53
CA GLN A 142 3.78 2.12 -8.66
C GLN A 142 3.46 2.91 -7.38
N GLY A 143 4.40 2.96 -6.45
CA GLY A 143 4.21 3.60 -5.14
C GLY A 143 3.11 2.91 -4.33
N THR A 144 1.95 3.57 -4.19
CA THR A 144 0.75 3.03 -3.53
C THR A 144 -0.26 2.45 -4.51
N ASN A 145 0.00 2.56 -5.82
CA ASN A 145 -0.90 2.07 -6.85
C ASN A 145 -0.48 0.69 -7.37
N LEU A 146 -1.46 -0.10 -7.78
CA LEU A 146 -1.27 -1.27 -8.61
C LEU A 146 -1.80 -0.98 -10.01
N ASN A 147 -0.92 -1.03 -11.00
CA ASN A 147 -1.27 -1.00 -12.40
C ASN A 147 -1.48 -2.44 -12.88
N ILE A 148 -2.73 -2.82 -13.15
CA ILE A 148 -3.11 -4.18 -13.56
C ILE A 148 -3.61 -4.11 -14.99
N THR A 149 -3.02 -4.92 -15.87
CA THR A 149 -3.47 -5.04 -17.26
C THR A 149 -3.80 -6.51 -17.55
N PRO A 150 -5.08 -6.88 -17.58
CA PRO A 150 -5.49 -8.22 -18.03
C PRO A 150 -4.99 -8.48 -19.46
N ALA A 151 -4.62 -9.74 -19.75
CA ALA A 151 -4.20 -10.09 -21.10
C ALA A 151 -5.31 -9.82 -22.13
N VAL A 152 -4.94 -9.47 -23.35
CA VAL A 152 -5.89 -9.31 -24.45
C VAL A 152 -6.58 -10.65 -24.72
N GLY A 153 -7.91 -10.65 -24.75
CA GLY A 153 -8.73 -11.84 -24.89
C GLY A 153 -9.02 -12.60 -23.59
N PHE A 154 -8.36 -12.26 -22.49
CA PHE A 154 -8.69 -12.85 -21.19
C PHE A 154 -10.05 -12.34 -20.70
N ARG A 155 -10.87 -13.26 -20.16
CA ARG A 155 -12.22 -13.01 -19.60
C ARG A 155 -12.41 -13.82 -18.34
N GLY A 156 -13.19 -13.29 -17.42
CA GLY A 156 -13.53 -13.96 -16.17
C GLY A 156 -12.88 -13.33 -14.96
N GLN A 157 -12.73 -14.09 -13.90
CA GLN A 157 -12.17 -13.60 -12.65
C GLN A 157 -10.65 -13.54 -12.71
N MET A 158 -10.10 -12.41 -12.26
CA MET A 158 -8.67 -12.21 -12.05
C MET A 158 -8.45 -11.84 -10.59
N THR A 159 -7.44 -12.44 -9.97
CA THR A 159 -7.05 -12.13 -8.59
C THR A 159 -5.58 -11.79 -8.55
N VAL A 160 -5.27 -10.62 -8.03
CA VAL A 160 -3.91 -10.14 -7.79
C VAL A 160 -3.68 -10.10 -6.29
N ARG A 161 -2.61 -10.73 -5.83
CA ARG A 161 -2.09 -10.61 -4.47
C ARG A 161 -1.01 -9.54 -4.45
N TYR A 162 -1.02 -8.70 -3.42
CA TYR A 162 0.00 -7.69 -3.20
C TYR A 162 0.51 -7.71 -1.76
N ARG A 163 1.66 -7.12 -1.53
CA ARG A 163 2.30 -6.98 -0.24
C ARG A 163 2.60 -5.52 0.04
N LEU A 164 2.16 -5.04 1.18
CA LEU A 164 2.35 -3.67 1.65
C LEU A 164 3.32 -3.62 2.82
N MET A 165 4.14 -2.60 2.83
CA MET A 165 5.06 -2.26 3.92
C MET A 165 4.76 -0.84 4.40
N ASP A 166 4.72 -0.64 5.71
CA ASP A 166 4.55 0.68 6.31
C ASP A 166 5.87 1.46 6.33
N ALA A 167 5.81 2.67 6.88
CA ALA A 167 6.95 3.60 6.89
C ALA A 167 8.15 3.11 7.72
N THR A 168 7.96 2.12 8.59
CA THR A 168 9.08 1.57 9.38
C THR A 168 10.09 0.80 8.54
N GLY A 169 9.69 0.31 7.36
CA GLY A 169 10.54 -0.55 6.54
C GLY A 169 10.85 -1.92 7.17
N ASP A 170 10.18 -2.28 8.27
CA ASP A 170 10.39 -3.55 8.96
C ASP A 170 9.75 -4.73 8.19
N PRO A 171 10.53 -5.72 7.74
CA PRO A 171 10.00 -6.86 7.01
C PRO A 171 8.95 -7.67 7.78
N ASP A 172 9.04 -7.69 9.12
CA ASP A 172 8.09 -8.41 9.97
C ASP A 172 6.72 -7.71 10.05
N ARG A 173 6.61 -6.49 9.50
CA ARG A 173 5.38 -5.71 9.45
C ARG A 173 4.72 -5.68 8.08
N ILE A 174 5.20 -6.48 7.13
CA ILE A 174 4.60 -6.63 5.81
C ILE A 174 3.25 -7.34 5.94
N VAL A 175 2.23 -6.77 5.30
CA VAL A 175 0.89 -7.36 5.20
C VAL A 175 0.54 -7.71 3.77
N GLU A 176 -0.34 -8.68 3.57
CA GLU A 176 -0.83 -9.09 2.27
C GLU A 176 -2.29 -8.70 2.08
N GLY A 177 -2.64 -8.30 0.86
CA GLY A 177 -4.01 -8.02 0.43
C GLY A 177 -4.27 -8.57 -0.96
N LYS A 178 -5.53 -8.46 -1.39
CA LYS A 178 -5.98 -8.95 -2.70
C LYS A 178 -6.78 -7.89 -3.43
N VAL A 179 -6.60 -7.85 -4.75
CA VAL A 179 -7.49 -7.17 -5.68
C VAL A 179 -8.16 -8.23 -6.52
N ARG A 180 -9.48 -8.18 -6.61
CA ARG A 180 -10.29 -9.05 -7.48
C ARG A 180 -10.88 -8.21 -8.60
N LEU A 181 -10.78 -8.70 -9.82
CA LEU A 181 -11.33 -8.08 -11.01
C LEU A 181 -12.26 -9.08 -11.72
N VAL A 182 -13.35 -8.56 -12.25
CA VAL A 182 -14.17 -9.28 -13.23
C VAL A 182 -13.84 -8.68 -14.59
N VAL A 183 -13.10 -9.43 -15.39
CA VAL A 183 -12.61 -8.98 -16.69
C VAL A 183 -13.62 -9.34 -17.76
N ARG A 184 -14.00 -8.35 -18.57
CA ARG A 184 -14.95 -8.47 -19.68
C ARG A 184 -14.25 -8.10 -20.98
N ASP A 185 -14.75 -8.62 -22.08
CA ASP A 185 -14.29 -8.26 -23.42
C ASP A 185 -15.48 -7.78 -24.27
N ARG A 186 -15.17 -7.28 -25.43
CA ARG A 186 -16.22 -6.93 -26.40
C ARG A 186 -16.95 -8.19 -26.84
N PRO A 187 -18.28 -8.10 -27.09
CA PRO A 187 -19.00 -9.19 -27.72
C PRO A 187 -18.36 -9.60 -29.04
N ASP A 188 -18.42 -10.89 -29.33
CA ASP A 188 -17.98 -11.42 -30.61
C ASP A 188 -18.94 -10.98 -31.75
N ALA A 189 -18.41 -10.91 -32.97
CA ALA A 189 -19.23 -10.60 -34.11
C ALA A 189 -20.34 -11.68 -34.32
N PRO A 190 -21.50 -11.30 -34.83
CA PRO A 190 -22.55 -12.24 -35.21
C PRO A 190 -22.03 -13.31 -36.18
N THR A 191 -22.56 -14.52 -36.04
CA THR A 191 -22.26 -15.67 -36.93
C THR A 191 -23.49 -16.06 -37.75
N ASN A 192 -23.33 -16.92 -38.76
CA ASN A 192 -24.41 -17.42 -39.64
C ASN A 192 -25.22 -16.28 -40.25
N VAL A 193 -24.54 -15.20 -40.64
CA VAL A 193 -25.20 -14.05 -41.25
C VAL A 193 -25.67 -14.39 -42.66
N SER A 194 -26.96 -14.21 -42.90
CA SER A 194 -27.55 -14.33 -44.23
C SER A 194 -28.40 -13.10 -44.57
N VAL A 195 -28.46 -12.78 -45.86
CA VAL A 195 -29.19 -11.62 -46.38
C VAL A 195 -30.14 -12.12 -47.49
N THR A 196 -31.43 -11.85 -47.33
CA THR A 196 -32.46 -12.18 -48.30
C THR A 196 -33.13 -10.90 -48.77
N ALA A 197 -33.13 -10.64 -50.08
CA ALA A 197 -33.87 -9.52 -50.65
C ALA A 197 -35.37 -9.71 -50.45
N THR A 198 -36.07 -8.72 -49.92
CA THR A 198 -37.51 -8.78 -49.63
C THR A 198 -38.31 -7.82 -50.52
N GLY A 199 -37.64 -6.95 -51.28
CA GLY A 199 -38.25 -6.01 -52.23
C GLY A 199 -37.25 -4.98 -52.73
N PRO A 200 -37.66 -4.04 -53.58
CA PRO A 200 -36.81 -2.94 -54.06
C PRO A 200 -36.33 -2.11 -52.89
N GLY A 201 -34.99 -2.10 -52.67
CA GLY A 201 -34.35 -1.34 -51.61
C GLY A 201 -34.52 -1.92 -50.17
N SER A 202 -35.03 -3.16 -50.03
CA SER A 202 -35.21 -3.81 -48.74
C SER A 202 -34.64 -5.23 -48.71
N ALA A 203 -34.07 -5.61 -47.57
CA ALA A 203 -33.53 -6.94 -47.31
C ALA A 203 -33.75 -7.34 -45.85
N LEU A 204 -33.96 -8.64 -45.65
CA LEU A 204 -33.96 -9.25 -44.33
C LEU A 204 -32.56 -9.80 -44.04
N VAL A 205 -31.97 -9.35 -42.92
CA VAL A 205 -30.71 -9.87 -42.41
C VAL A 205 -30.99 -10.77 -41.21
N THR A 206 -30.61 -12.05 -41.31
CA THR A 206 -30.70 -13.01 -40.20
C THR A 206 -29.29 -13.38 -39.74
N PHE A 207 -29.10 -13.57 -38.44
CA PHE A 207 -27.82 -13.91 -37.88
C PHE A 207 -27.99 -14.60 -36.50
N GLN A 208 -26.94 -15.21 -36.02
CA GLN A 208 -26.82 -15.65 -34.63
C GLN A 208 -25.91 -14.68 -33.88
N ALA A 209 -26.34 -14.24 -32.69
CA ALA A 209 -25.49 -13.42 -31.83
C ALA A 209 -24.20 -14.17 -31.48
N GLY A 210 -23.10 -13.45 -31.49
CA GLY A 210 -21.83 -13.93 -30.94
C GLY A 210 -21.86 -14.06 -29.41
N ALA A 211 -20.78 -14.56 -28.82
CA ALA A 211 -20.63 -14.57 -27.35
C ALA A 211 -20.62 -13.14 -26.83
N ASP A 212 -21.26 -12.91 -25.68
CA ASP A 212 -21.30 -11.59 -25.03
C ASP A 212 -19.98 -11.23 -24.32
N ASN A 213 -19.13 -12.22 -24.04
CA ASN A 213 -17.83 -12.06 -23.38
C ASN A 213 -17.91 -11.35 -22.03
N GLY A 214 -19.05 -11.51 -21.32
CA GLY A 214 -19.34 -10.85 -20.05
C GLY A 214 -19.79 -9.39 -20.18
N ALA A 215 -19.89 -8.86 -21.42
CA ALA A 215 -20.44 -7.53 -21.71
C ALA A 215 -21.80 -7.70 -22.40
N THR A 216 -22.87 -7.25 -21.78
CA THR A 216 -24.23 -7.36 -22.33
C THR A 216 -24.28 -6.79 -23.75
N ILE A 217 -24.79 -7.58 -24.69
CA ILE A 217 -25.04 -7.13 -26.05
C ILE A 217 -26.26 -6.20 -26.04
N THR A 218 -26.08 -4.96 -26.41
CA THR A 218 -27.14 -3.93 -26.43
C THR A 218 -27.77 -3.77 -27.80
N GLY A 219 -27.09 -4.21 -28.85
CA GLY A 219 -27.61 -4.10 -30.21
C GLY A 219 -26.64 -4.62 -31.27
N PHE A 220 -27.09 -4.61 -32.50
CA PHE A 220 -26.33 -5.02 -33.69
C PHE A 220 -26.37 -3.94 -34.74
N THR A 221 -25.33 -3.85 -35.56
CA THR A 221 -25.26 -2.91 -36.67
C THR A 221 -24.89 -3.68 -37.94
N ALA A 222 -25.70 -3.54 -38.98
CA ALA A 222 -25.41 -4.01 -40.32
C ALA A 222 -25.01 -2.84 -41.20
N THR A 223 -23.90 -2.93 -41.93
CA THR A 223 -23.46 -1.90 -42.87
C THR A 223 -23.52 -2.42 -44.29
N ASP A 224 -24.25 -1.70 -45.16
CA ASP A 224 -24.22 -1.91 -46.59
C ASP A 224 -22.88 -1.40 -47.15
N ARG A 225 -22.08 -2.31 -47.68
CA ARG A 225 -20.75 -2.00 -48.22
C ARG A 225 -20.76 -1.14 -49.49
N ALA A 226 -21.87 -1.21 -50.25
CA ALA A 226 -21.99 -0.48 -51.51
C ALA A 226 -22.32 1.01 -51.29
N THR A 227 -23.16 1.29 -50.29
CA THR A 227 -23.64 2.63 -50.00
C THR A 227 -23.00 3.26 -48.76
N GLY A 228 -22.33 2.46 -47.89
CA GLY A 228 -21.82 2.89 -46.61
C GLY A 228 -22.87 3.14 -45.52
N ARG A 229 -24.14 2.85 -45.81
CA ARG A 229 -25.22 3.07 -44.85
C ARG A 229 -25.23 1.97 -43.79
N SER A 230 -25.45 2.39 -42.55
CA SER A 230 -25.57 1.49 -41.41
C SER A 230 -26.99 1.47 -40.87
N TYR A 231 -27.41 0.30 -40.48
CA TYR A 231 -28.74 0.00 -39.90
C TYR A 231 -28.50 -0.71 -38.57
N SER A 232 -29.17 -0.28 -37.52
CA SER A 232 -29.08 -0.88 -36.20
C SER A 232 -30.40 -1.48 -35.75
N CYS A 233 -30.29 -2.55 -34.95
CA CYS A 233 -31.40 -3.10 -34.21
C CYS A 233 -30.97 -3.37 -32.76
N GLU A 234 -31.90 -3.26 -31.82
CA GLU A 234 -31.67 -3.56 -30.43
C GLU A 234 -31.62 -5.07 -30.17
N SER A 235 -30.91 -5.51 -29.12
CA SER A 235 -30.93 -6.90 -28.69
C SER A 235 -32.31 -7.23 -28.11
N GLY A 236 -33.00 -8.21 -28.67
CA GLY A 236 -34.32 -8.68 -28.22
C GLY A 236 -35.50 -8.22 -29.06
N SER A 237 -35.29 -7.62 -30.22
CA SER A 237 -36.29 -7.35 -31.24
C SER A 237 -36.36 -8.46 -32.28
#